data_bd7dbb27ea4a9627b71e47aa6f7c9956
#
_entry.id   bd7dbb27ea4a9627b71e47aa6f7c9956
#
_cell.length_a   1.000
_cell.length_b   1.000
_cell.length_c   1.000
_cell.angle_alpha   90.00
_cell.angle_beta   90.00
_cell.angle_gamma   90.00
#
_symmetry.space_group_name_H-M   'P 1'
#
loop_
_entity.id
_entity.type
_entity.pdbx_description
1 polymer ?
#
loop_
_entity_poly.entity_id
_entity_poly.type
_entity_poly.pdbx_seq_one_letter_code
_entity_poly.pdbx_strand_id
1 'polypeptide(L)'
;MNYAFRSVARSGRITAVVLAAVASMTVFLSAFAGGIAKNRAELDRLCETMTVTAGVTGYRDAPTASLSQEQYGKIMDSGFVRTKSAMIQKTVNDTCALRAMDSMELEPELLGWAPNITWAEGWDAEKFFAGEAVCLVPRACEVALGATFSFRLGGGKKLPPLEMRVVGLYGEAYGSARNAVFYCPLAAMETWLGDNGEKIVYNKLEMELQDLRHLDTFKQEMKAAGLDKGSSQLVIHDALFQRVTRQFRQQIRLMNTLLPVLLAITAGIGFGLSFLLLQGRKKEAAVLRSLGMRRGQVAGVFLTESAARALAGVVLGGALAWAILGATAFQPGYLALVLVCFLLGGAAAVWKISGINVFTILTARE
;
A
#
# COMPACT_ATOMS: atom_id res chain seq x y z
N MET A 1 -29.72 28.85 31.94
CA MET A 1 -28.29 28.54 31.85
C MET A 1 -27.55 28.60 33.21
N ASN A 2 -27.80 29.57 34.06
CA ASN A 2 -27.10 29.73 35.36
C ASN A 2 -27.32 28.59 36.37
N TYR A 3 -28.46 27.86 36.34
CA TYR A 3 -28.74 26.77 37.27
C TYR A 3 -27.89 25.52 37.04
N ALA A 4 -27.68 25.14 35.78
CA ALA A 4 -26.87 23.99 35.45
C ALA A 4 -25.40 24.17 35.87
N PHE A 5 -24.82 25.34 35.68
CA PHE A 5 -23.44 25.63 36.10
C PHE A 5 -23.28 25.65 37.64
N ARG A 6 -24.23 26.20 38.37
CA ARG A 6 -24.21 26.19 39.87
C ARG A 6 -24.37 24.76 40.43
N SER A 7 -25.14 23.92 39.76
CA SER A 7 -25.35 22.54 40.14
C SER A 7 -24.10 21.67 39.95
N VAL A 8 -23.36 21.88 38.86
CA VAL A 8 -22.08 21.23 38.61
C VAL A 8 -21.03 21.53 39.67
N ALA A 9 -20.98 22.80 40.14
CA ALA A 9 -20.06 23.23 41.19
C ALA A 9 -20.38 22.59 42.56
N ARG A 10 -21.64 22.32 42.86
CA ARG A 10 -22.09 21.78 44.13
C ARG A 10 -21.80 20.29 44.39
N SER A 11 -21.63 19.51 43.31
CA SER A 11 -21.36 18.05 43.35
C SER A 11 -19.90 17.70 43.06
N GLY A 12 -18.94 18.47 43.57
CA GLY A 12 -17.52 18.45 43.18
C GLY A 12 -16.88 17.06 43.09
N ARG A 13 -17.04 16.17 44.06
CA ARG A 13 -16.44 14.82 44.05
C ARG A 13 -16.96 13.95 42.90
N ILE A 14 -18.29 13.91 42.72
CA ILE A 14 -18.90 13.06 41.69
C ILE A 14 -18.62 13.63 40.28
N THR A 15 -18.64 14.96 40.13
CA THR A 15 -18.27 15.64 38.91
C THR A 15 -16.81 15.33 38.51
N ALA A 16 -15.89 15.32 39.49
CA ALA A 16 -14.49 14.97 39.25
C ALA A 16 -14.33 13.52 38.74
N VAL A 17 -15.07 12.57 39.33
CA VAL A 17 -15.06 11.16 38.87
C VAL A 17 -15.57 11.02 37.43
N VAL A 18 -16.66 11.72 37.08
CA VAL A 18 -17.19 11.72 35.70
C VAL A 18 -16.22 12.35 34.72
N LEU A 19 -15.64 13.49 35.08
CA LEU A 19 -14.63 14.16 34.24
C LEU A 19 -13.42 13.25 34.01
N ALA A 20 -12.90 12.63 35.07
CA ALA A 20 -11.78 11.71 34.99
C ALA A 20 -12.11 10.49 34.12
N ALA A 21 -13.30 9.90 34.25
CA ALA A 21 -13.73 8.76 33.44
C ALA A 21 -13.89 9.15 31.94
N VAL A 22 -14.52 10.28 31.66
CA VAL A 22 -14.66 10.77 30.27
C VAL A 22 -13.29 11.13 29.68
N ALA A 23 -12.44 11.81 30.45
CA ALA A 23 -11.09 12.17 29.99
C ALA A 23 -10.23 10.92 29.70
N SER A 24 -10.23 9.95 30.61
CA SER A 24 -9.47 8.69 30.40
C SER A 24 -9.96 7.92 29.18
N MET A 25 -11.27 7.83 28.98
CA MET A 25 -11.86 7.18 27.81
C MET A 25 -11.53 7.92 26.51
N THR A 26 -11.52 9.25 26.56
CA THR A 26 -11.11 10.09 25.43
C THR A 26 -9.65 9.87 25.07
N VAL A 27 -8.74 9.85 26.05
CA VAL A 27 -7.32 9.55 25.84
C VAL A 27 -7.14 8.18 25.23
N PHE A 28 -7.80 7.16 25.80
CA PHE A 28 -7.72 5.79 25.35
C PHE A 28 -8.19 5.62 23.89
N LEU A 29 -9.39 6.15 23.56
CA LEU A 29 -9.91 6.08 22.20
C LEU A 29 -9.09 6.90 21.20
N SER A 30 -8.56 8.06 21.62
CA SER A 30 -7.65 8.85 20.78
C SER A 30 -6.34 8.11 20.51
N ALA A 31 -5.76 7.43 21.53
CA ALA A 31 -4.57 6.61 21.37
C ALA A 31 -4.83 5.42 20.43
N PHE A 32 -5.99 4.78 20.56
CA PHE A 32 -6.40 3.67 19.73
C PHE A 32 -6.59 4.11 18.26
N ALA A 33 -7.26 5.23 18.03
CA ALA A 33 -7.44 5.82 16.70
C ALA A 33 -6.12 6.29 16.08
N GLY A 34 -5.26 6.92 16.89
CA GLY A 34 -3.90 7.31 16.49
C GLY A 34 -3.06 6.11 16.06
N GLY A 35 -3.20 4.97 16.76
CA GLY A 35 -2.57 3.71 16.38
C GLY A 35 -3.02 3.20 15.00
N ILE A 36 -4.32 3.30 14.69
CA ILE A 36 -4.84 2.96 13.34
C ILE A 36 -4.22 3.88 12.29
N ALA A 37 -4.21 5.19 12.55
CA ALA A 37 -3.67 6.18 11.62
C ALA A 37 -2.17 5.95 11.37
N LYS A 38 -1.40 5.70 12.43
CA LYS A 38 0.04 5.40 12.33
C LYS A 38 0.30 4.14 11.53
N ASN A 39 -0.44 3.06 11.78
CA ASN A 39 -0.28 1.81 11.03
C ASN A 39 -0.66 1.97 9.54
N ARG A 40 -1.66 2.80 9.21
CA ARG A 40 -1.99 3.12 7.82
C ARG A 40 -0.89 3.93 7.16
N ALA A 41 -0.40 4.97 7.81
CA ALA A 41 0.69 5.79 7.29
C ALA A 41 1.98 4.97 7.05
N GLU A 42 2.30 4.04 7.95
CA GLU A 42 3.45 3.16 7.78
C GLU A 42 3.24 2.15 6.63
N LEU A 43 2.03 1.61 6.48
CA LEU A 43 1.69 0.76 5.34
C LEU A 43 1.82 1.54 4.01
N ASP A 44 1.31 2.77 3.96
CA ASP A 44 1.41 3.63 2.77
C ASP A 44 2.87 3.95 2.43
N ARG A 45 3.67 4.26 3.46
CA ARG A 45 5.11 4.49 3.30
C ARG A 45 5.82 3.25 2.76
N LEU A 46 5.51 2.06 3.27
CA LEU A 46 6.06 0.81 2.75
C LEU A 46 5.69 0.58 1.28
N CYS A 47 4.44 0.90 0.90
CA CYS A 47 4.01 0.82 -0.49
C CYS A 47 4.76 1.79 -1.43
N GLU A 48 5.27 2.91 -0.91
CA GLU A 48 6.02 3.91 -1.68
C GLU A 48 7.54 3.62 -1.72
N THR A 49 8.08 3.05 -0.64
CA THR A 49 9.53 2.89 -0.50
C THR A 49 10.04 1.51 -0.87
N MET A 50 9.22 0.47 -0.77
CA MET A 50 9.63 -0.88 -1.17
C MET A 50 9.59 -1.03 -2.68
N THR A 51 10.63 -1.65 -3.22
CA THR A 51 10.67 -2.07 -4.62
C THR A 51 10.23 -3.53 -4.72
N VAL A 52 9.33 -3.83 -5.64
CA VAL A 52 8.94 -5.18 -6.00
C VAL A 52 9.31 -5.40 -7.44
N THR A 53 10.12 -6.41 -7.69
CA THR A 53 10.49 -6.81 -9.04
C THR A 53 9.51 -7.85 -9.58
N ALA A 54 9.24 -7.77 -10.86
CA ALA A 54 8.47 -8.75 -11.59
C ALA A 54 9.21 -9.15 -12.86
N GLY A 55 9.10 -10.40 -13.24
CA GLY A 55 9.72 -10.91 -14.46
C GLY A 55 8.75 -11.76 -15.26
N VAL A 56 8.89 -11.75 -16.58
CA VAL A 56 8.21 -12.71 -17.46
C VAL A 56 9.20 -13.79 -17.84
N THR A 57 8.89 -15.02 -17.47
CA THR A 57 9.71 -16.22 -17.71
C THR A 57 8.94 -17.25 -18.53
N GLY A 58 9.63 -18.26 -19.05
CA GLY A 58 9.00 -19.40 -19.68
C GLY A 58 8.10 -20.16 -18.69
N TYR A 59 6.98 -20.68 -19.19
CA TYR A 59 6.06 -21.46 -18.38
C TYR A 59 6.42 -22.95 -18.42
N ARG A 60 6.51 -23.60 -17.24
CA ARG A 60 6.88 -25.00 -17.07
C ARG A 60 8.23 -25.33 -17.70
N ASP A 61 8.24 -26.13 -18.77
CA ASP A 61 9.45 -26.63 -19.43
C ASP A 61 9.97 -25.72 -20.55
N ALA A 62 9.33 -24.56 -20.78
CA ALA A 62 9.80 -23.61 -21.79
C ALA A 62 11.03 -22.86 -21.24
N PRO A 63 12.20 -22.95 -21.91
CA PRO A 63 13.43 -22.35 -21.40
C PRO A 63 13.39 -20.80 -21.44
N THR A 64 12.55 -20.23 -22.29
CA THR A 64 12.40 -18.79 -22.46
C THR A 64 10.93 -18.40 -22.58
N ALA A 65 10.60 -17.19 -22.18
CA ALA A 65 9.28 -16.62 -22.42
C ALA A 65 9.04 -16.39 -23.92
N SER A 66 7.78 -16.31 -24.30
CA SER A 66 7.35 -15.88 -25.64
C SER A 66 6.28 -14.82 -25.48
N LEU A 67 6.72 -13.58 -25.23
CA LEU A 67 5.87 -12.43 -25.01
C LEU A 67 5.70 -11.67 -26.32
N SER A 68 4.47 -11.54 -26.80
CA SER A 68 4.17 -10.79 -28.02
C SER A 68 4.31 -9.28 -27.78
N GLN A 69 4.52 -8.52 -28.86
CA GLN A 69 4.59 -7.06 -28.80
C GLN A 69 3.30 -6.45 -28.22
N GLU A 70 2.13 -7.04 -28.51
CA GLU A 70 0.85 -6.58 -27.94
C GLU A 70 0.79 -6.78 -26.42
N GLN A 71 1.24 -7.94 -25.93
CA GLN A 71 1.31 -8.21 -24.49
C GLN A 71 2.32 -7.29 -23.79
N TYR A 72 3.47 -7.07 -24.43
CA TYR A 72 4.46 -6.12 -23.92
C TYR A 72 3.91 -4.70 -23.84
N GLY A 73 3.20 -4.22 -24.87
CA GLY A 73 2.51 -2.93 -24.84
C GLY A 73 1.52 -2.83 -23.70
N LYS A 74 0.67 -3.84 -23.48
CA LYS A 74 -0.28 -3.85 -22.35
C LYS A 74 0.39 -3.75 -20.98
N ILE A 75 1.56 -4.37 -20.80
CA ILE A 75 2.34 -4.25 -19.58
C ILE A 75 2.82 -2.81 -19.39
N MET A 76 3.37 -2.21 -20.46
CA MET A 76 3.90 -0.84 -20.41
C MET A 76 2.80 0.21 -20.20
N ASP A 77 1.66 0.03 -20.85
CA ASP A 77 0.52 0.95 -20.78
C ASP A 77 -0.24 0.85 -19.44
N SER A 78 0.03 -0.18 -18.63
CA SER A 78 -0.63 -0.38 -17.32
C SER A 78 -0.31 0.72 -16.29
N GLY A 79 0.77 1.47 -16.49
CA GLY A 79 1.20 2.54 -15.56
C GLY A 79 1.85 2.04 -14.26
N PHE A 80 1.97 0.72 -14.06
CA PHE A 80 2.55 0.13 -12.85
C PHE A 80 4.06 -0.10 -12.94
N VAL A 81 4.66 0.03 -14.13
CA VAL A 81 6.07 -0.22 -14.37
C VAL A 81 6.88 1.06 -14.20
N ARG A 82 7.87 1.03 -13.32
CA ARG A 82 8.81 2.13 -13.09
C ARG A 82 10.02 2.03 -14.01
N THR A 83 10.70 0.90 -13.94
CA THR A 83 11.85 0.58 -14.78
C THR A 83 11.62 -0.77 -15.44
N LYS A 84 12.17 -0.94 -16.60
CA LYS A 84 12.06 -2.17 -17.38
C LYS A 84 13.37 -2.55 -17.97
N SER A 85 13.57 -3.84 -18.17
CA SER A 85 14.66 -4.38 -18.97
C SER A 85 14.13 -5.57 -19.76
N ALA A 86 14.31 -5.55 -21.06
CA ALA A 86 13.77 -6.53 -21.98
C ALA A 86 14.85 -7.17 -22.85
N MET A 87 14.62 -8.42 -23.24
CA MET A 87 15.55 -9.17 -24.09
C MET A 87 14.80 -9.93 -25.18
N ILE A 88 15.33 -9.84 -26.40
CA ILE A 88 14.93 -10.66 -27.54
C ILE A 88 16.10 -11.61 -27.84
N GLN A 89 15.84 -12.90 -27.94
CA GLN A 89 16.83 -13.91 -28.33
C GLN A 89 16.46 -14.52 -29.67
N LYS A 90 17.42 -14.55 -30.58
CA LYS A 90 17.28 -15.22 -31.87
C LYS A 90 18.47 -16.16 -32.12
N THR A 91 18.21 -17.29 -32.75
CA THR A 91 19.28 -18.16 -33.23
C THR A 91 19.86 -17.58 -34.51
N VAL A 92 21.18 -17.45 -34.58
CA VAL A 92 21.91 -16.90 -35.71
C VAL A 92 23.01 -17.88 -36.12
N ASN A 93 23.38 -17.82 -37.40
CA ASN A 93 24.49 -18.62 -37.95
C ASN A 93 24.42 -20.11 -37.53
N ASP A 94 23.23 -20.69 -37.61
CA ASP A 94 22.83 -22.07 -37.34
C ASP A 94 22.90 -22.53 -35.86
N THR A 95 23.92 -22.13 -35.10
CA THR A 95 24.13 -22.64 -33.73
C THR A 95 24.33 -21.55 -32.67
N CYS A 96 24.54 -20.34 -33.11
CA CYS A 96 24.84 -19.23 -32.21
C CYS A 96 23.56 -18.51 -31.75
N ALA A 97 23.62 -17.81 -30.62
CA ALA A 97 22.54 -16.97 -30.14
C ALA A 97 22.89 -15.50 -30.27
N LEU A 98 21.97 -14.69 -30.76
CA LEU A 98 22.03 -13.22 -30.69
C LEU A 98 20.99 -12.77 -29.65
N ARG A 99 21.46 -12.14 -28.60
CA ARG A 99 20.63 -11.58 -27.51
C ARG A 99 20.63 -10.07 -27.63
N ALA A 100 19.48 -9.54 -27.97
CA ALA A 100 19.24 -8.11 -28.00
C ALA A 100 18.66 -7.67 -26.67
N MET A 101 19.28 -6.71 -25.98
CA MET A 101 18.89 -6.30 -24.64
C MET A 101 19.06 -4.79 -24.44
N ASP A 102 18.39 -4.25 -23.45
CA ASP A 102 18.49 -2.84 -23.04
C ASP A 102 19.26 -2.64 -21.72
N SER A 103 19.61 -3.75 -21.04
CA SER A 103 20.43 -3.72 -19.80
C SER A 103 21.28 -4.99 -19.67
N MET A 104 22.51 -4.85 -19.16
CA MET A 104 23.37 -6.00 -18.82
C MET A 104 22.84 -6.81 -17.63
N GLU A 105 22.00 -6.22 -16.80
CA GLU A 105 21.44 -6.88 -15.61
C GLU A 105 20.57 -8.10 -15.97
N LEU A 106 20.02 -8.12 -17.19
CA LEU A 106 19.25 -9.25 -17.69
C LEU A 106 20.08 -10.54 -17.88
N GLU A 107 21.39 -10.38 -18.06
CA GLU A 107 22.29 -11.48 -18.36
C GLU A 107 23.46 -11.53 -17.34
N PRO A 108 23.32 -12.34 -16.28
CA PRO A 108 24.33 -12.44 -15.23
C PRO A 108 25.71 -12.84 -15.73
N GLU A 109 25.78 -13.64 -16.80
CA GLU A 109 27.06 -14.01 -17.43
C GLU A 109 27.75 -12.79 -18.05
N LEU A 110 27.03 -11.99 -18.80
CA LEU A 110 27.59 -10.75 -19.40
C LEU A 110 27.93 -9.74 -18.31
N LEU A 111 27.09 -9.61 -17.28
CA LEU A 111 27.34 -8.72 -16.16
C LEU A 111 28.64 -9.11 -15.41
N GLY A 112 28.91 -10.42 -15.26
CA GLY A 112 30.16 -10.91 -14.72
C GLY A 112 31.39 -10.54 -15.56
N TRP A 113 31.24 -10.38 -16.88
CA TRP A 113 32.29 -9.94 -17.79
C TRP A 113 32.38 -8.42 -17.93
N ALA A 114 31.42 -7.64 -17.46
CA ALA A 114 31.37 -6.19 -17.65
C ALA A 114 32.69 -5.44 -17.37
N PRO A 115 33.41 -5.72 -16.25
CA PRO A 115 34.69 -5.06 -15.98
C PRO A 115 35.82 -5.47 -16.94
N ASN A 116 35.68 -6.60 -17.63
CA ASN A 116 36.69 -7.18 -18.52
C ASN A 116 36.35 -7.08 -20.02
N ILE A 117 35.31 -6.32 -20.37
CA ILE A 117 34.97 -6.08 -21.76
C ILE A 117 36.03 -5.13 -22.35
N THR A 118 36.63 -5.53 -23.48
CA THR A 118 37.53 -4.67 -24.24
C THR A 118 36.69 -3.86 -25.23
N TRP A 119 36.50 -2.58 -24.97
CA TRP A 119 35.73 -1.69 -25.79
C TRP A 119 36.59 -1.10 -26.93
N ALA A 120 35.96 -0.79 -28.05
CA ALA A 120 36.56 0.02 -29.10
C ALA A 120 36.74 1.47 -28.62
N GLU A 121 37.64 2.21 -29.24
CA GLU A 121 37.93 3.58 -28.87
C GLU A 121 36.66 4.45 -28.90
N GLY A 122 36.40 5.12 -27.76
CA GLY A 122 35.23 6.00 -27.56
C GLY A 122 33.92 5.29 -27.23
N TRP A 123 33.93 3.95 -27.02
CA TRP A 123 32.77 3.16 -26.65
C TRP A 123 32.82 2.74 -25.18
N ASP A 124 31.64 2.65 -24.57
CA ASP A 124 31.36 2.15 -23.21
C ASP A 124 30.01 1.46 -23.18
N ALA A 125 29.61 0.97 -22.01
CA ALA A 125 28.34 0.27 -21.82
C ALA A 125 27.12 1.18 -22.10
N GLU A 126 27.17 2.44 -21.72
CA GLU A 126 26.07 3.39 -21.91
C GLU A 126 25.86 3.66 -23.40
N LYS A 127 26.95 3.95 -24.14
CA LYS A 127 26.91 4.16 -25.59
C LYS A 127 26.52 2.92 -26.35
N PHE A 128 26.88 1.73 -25.83
CA PHE A 128 26.48 0.48 -26.45
C PHE A 128 24.94 0.34 -26.49
N PHE A 129 24.26 0.55 -25.38
CA PHE A 129 22.78 0.45 -25.35
C PHE A 129 22.07 1.59 -26.10
N ALA A 130 22.69 2.74 -26.22
CA ALA A 130 22.21 3.85 -27.03
C ALA A 130 22.58 3.72 -28.54
N GLY A 131 23.46 2.78 -28.88
CA GLY A 131 23.96 2.57 -30.21
C GLY A 131 22.94 1.93 -31.15
N GLU A 132 23.12 2.16 -32.43
CA GLU A 132 22.30 1.55 -33.48
C GLU A 132 22.83 0.14 -33.80
N ALA A 133 23.27 -0.13 -35.00
CA ALA A 133 23.74 -1.44 -35.46
C ALA A 133 25.14 -1.82 -34.91
N VAL A 134 25.23 -2.06 -33.58
CA VAL A 134 26.47 -2.44 -32.89
C VAL A 134 26.34 -3.76 -32.13
N CYS A 135 27.45 -4.47 -31.91
CA CYS A 135 27.40 -5.75 -31.18
C CYS A 135 28.65 -5.97 -30.32
N LEU A 136 28.46 -6.80 -29.27
CA LEU A 136 29.52 -7.43 -28.48
C LEU A 136 29.73 -8.86 -28.99
N VAL A 137 30.98 -9.22 -29.17
CA VAL A 137 31.39 -10.51 -29.72
C VAL A 137 32.31 -11.22 -28.73
N PRO A 138 32.18 -12.54 -28.52
CA PRO A 138 33.15 -13.31 -27.74
C PRO A 138 34.54 -13.25 -28.37
N ARG A 139 35.59 -13.10 -27.53
CA ARG A 139 36.98 -13.14 -27.97
C ARG A 139 37.33 -14.42 -28.73
N ALA A 140 36.71 -15.53 -28.39
CA ALA A 140 36.87 -16.82 -29.06
C ALA A 140 36.47 -16.83 -30.55
N CYS A 141 35.76 -15.78 -31.02
CA CYS A 141 35.39 -15.64 -32.44
C CYS A 141 36.49 -14.97 -33.30
N GLU A 142 37.59 -14.52 -32.66
CA GLU A 142 38.75 -13.92 -33.35
C GLU A 142 38.40 -12.76 -34.30
N VAL A 143 37.38 -11.95 -33.95
CA VAL A 143 36.93 -10.83 -34.74
C VAL A 143 37.61 -9.54 -34.26
N ALA A 144 38.09 -8.69 -35.18
CA ALA A 144 38.70 -7.43 -34.81
C ALA A 144 37.68 -6.38 -34.35
N LEU A 145 38.07 -5.54 -33.39
CA LEU A 145 37.28 -4.38 -32.97
C LEU A 145 37.08 -3.43 -34.17
N GLY A 146 35.87 -2.91 -34.31
CA GLY A 146 35.50 -2.02 -35.42
C GLY A 146 35.13 -2.73 -36.73
N ALA A 147 35.33 -4.06 -36.82
CA ALA A 147 34.90 -4.84 -38.00
C ALA A 147 33.37 -4.93 -38.07
N THR A 148 32.84 -5.11 -39.26
CA THR A 148 31.41 -5.43 -39.47
C THR A 148 31.21 -6.93 -39.41
N PHE A 149 30.29 -7.38 -38.57
CA PHE A 149 29.88 -8.77 -38.39
C PHE A 149 28.47 -8.98 -38.95
N SER A 150 28.29 -10.03 -39.77
CA SER A 150 27.02 -10.33 -40.43
C SER A 150 26.33 -11.50 -39.78
N PHE A 151 25.11 -11.27 -39.27
CA PHE A 151 24.27 -12.30 -38.64
C PHE A 151 23.19 -12.78 -39.59
N ARG A 152 23.14 -14.08 -39.83
CA ARG A 152 22.06 -14.72 -40.58
C ARG A 152 21.10 -15.35 -39.60
N LEU A 153 19.86 -14.85 -39.56
CA LEU A 153 18.84 -15.45 -38.66
C LEU A 153 18.40 -16.81 -39.20
N GLY A 154 18.39 -17.80 -38.30
CA GLY A 154 17.80 -19.11 -38.56
C GLY A 154 16.29 -19.02 -38.58
N GLY A 155 15.59 -19.89 -39.34
CA GLY A 155 14.11 -19.95 -39.24
C GLY A 155 13.35 -19.96 -40.56
N GLY A 156 13.93 -20.46 -41.65
CA GLY A 156 13.16 -20.84 -42.85
C GLY A 156 12.81 -19.70 -43.84
N LYS A 157 12.73 -18.47 -43.41
CA LYS A 157 12.65 -17.31 -44.34
C LYS A 157 14.03 -16.79 -44.62
N LYS A 158 14.31 -16.49 -45.91
CA LYS A 158 15.55 -15.80 -46.32
C LYS A 158 15.42 -14.33 -46.00
N LEU A 159 15.72 -13.94 -44.75
CA LEU A 159 15.85 -12.56 -44.36
C LEU A 159 17.21 -12.00 -44.81
N PRO A 160 17.31 -10.69 -45.05
CA PRO A 160 18.61 -10.06 -45.31
C PRO A 160 19.50 -10.25 -44.07
N PRO A 161 20.82 -10.37 -44.25
CA PRO A 161 21.71 -10.47 -43.10
C PRO A 161 21.66 -9.18 -42.27
N LEU A 162 21.70 -9.33 -40.94
CA LEU A 162 21.82 -8.22 -40.03
C LEU A 162 23.30 -7.87 -39.86
N GLU A 163 23.70 -6.71 -40.36
CA GLU A 163 25.08 -6.25 -40.28
C GLU A 163 25.26 -5.33 -39.06
N MET A 164 26.23 -5.63 -38.22
CA MET A 164 26.53 -4.87 -37.00
C MET A 164 28.03 -4.63 -36.88
N ARG A 165 28.39 -3.45 -36.34
CA ARG A 165 29.77 -3.10 -36.04
C ARG A 165 30.18 -3.69 -34.67
N VAL A 166 31.32 -4.36 -34.60
CA VAL A 166 31.88 -4.90 -33.37
C VAL A 166 32.49 -3.77 -32.54
N VAL A 167 31.87 -3.43 -31.40
CA VAL A 167 32.31 -2.34 -30.53
C VAL A 167 32.91 -2.83 -29.23
N GLY A 168 32.78 -4.12 -28.92
CA GLY A 168 33.39 -4.71 -27.72
C GLY A 168 33.59 -6.21 -27.84
N LEU A 169 34.64 -6.68 -27.14
CA LEU A 169 34.99 -8.09 -27.02
C LEU A 169 34.88 -8.52 -25.55
N TYR A 170 34.25 -9.63 -25.32
CA TYR A 170 34.05 -10.17 -23.97
C TYR A 170 34.46 -11.66 -23.87
N GLY A 171 34.52 -12.22 -22.66
CA GLY A 171 34.84 -13.62 -22.42
C GLY A 171 36.32 -13.94 -22.54
N GLU A 172 36.63 -15.23 -22.46
CA GLU A 172 37.99 -15.74 -22.60
C GLU A 172 38.37 -15.91 -24.09
N ALA A 173 39.69 -15.78 -24.34
CA ALA A 173 40.22 -15.99 -25.69
C ALA A 173 40.18 -17.45 -26.14
N TYR A 174 40.15 -18.37 -25.16
CA TYR A 174 40.14 -19.82 -25.42
C TYR A 174 38.73 -20.34 -25.22
N GLY A 175 38.04 -20.68 -26.30
CA GLY A 175 36.67 -21.21 -26.26
C GLY A 175 36.23 -21.69 -27.64
N SER A 176 35.12 -22.40 -27.71
CA SER A 176 34.54 -22.81 -28.99
C SER A 176 33.67 -21.68 -29.51
N ALA A 177 33.91 -21.26 -30.73
CA ALA A 177 32.98 -20.37 -31.45
C ALA A 177 31.63 -21.01 -31.77
N ARG A 178 31.52 -22.34 -31.57
CA ARG A 178 30.24 -23.04 -31.62
C ARG A 178 29.38 -22.66 -30.39
N ASN A 179 28.13 -22.33 -30.62
CA ASN A 179 27.18 -21.85 -29.62
C ASN A 179 27.56 -20.51 -28.98
N ALA A 180 28.34 -19.68 -29.69
CA ALA A 180 28.67 -18.34 -29.22
C ALA A 180 27.40 -17.51 -28.98
N VAL A 181 27.43 -16.71 -27.94
CA VAL A 181 26.35 -15.74 -27.67
C VAL A 181 26.85 -14.36 -28.06
N PHE A 182 26.11 -13.67 -28.86
CA PHE A 182 26.38 -12.29 -29.29
C PHE A 182 25.37 -11.37 -28.59
N TYR A 183 25.77 -10.15 -28.28
CA TYR A 183 24.88 -9.18 -27.69
C TYR A 183 24.76 -7.94 -28.58
N CYS A 184 23.56 -7.39 -28.64
CA CYS A 184 23.28 -6.15 -29.35
C CYS A 184 22.23 -5.31 -28.59
N PRO A 185 22.12 -4.01 -28.88
CA PRO A 185 21.06 -3.18 -28.33
C PRO A 185 19.68 -3.68 -28.76
N LEU A 186 18.72 -3.63 -27.82
CA LEU A 186 17.34 -4.05 -28.06
C LEU A 186 16.71 -3.25 -29.21
N ALA A 187 16.88 -1.93 -29.22
CA ALA A 187 16.33 -1.03 -30.23
C ALA A 187 16.79 -1.38 -31.65
N ALA A 188 18.07 -1.77 -31.84
CA ALA A 188 18.58 -2.20 -33.11
C ALA A 188 17.88 -3.45 -33.67
N MET A 189 17.61 -4.42 -32.80
CA MET A 189 16.89 -5.65 -33.17
C MET A 189 15.41 -5.38 -33.44
N GLU A 190 14.76 -4.54 -32.63
CA GLU A 190 13.34 -4.17 -32.81
C GLU A 190 13.14 -3.48 -34.15
N THR A 191 13.99 -2.51 -34.48
CA THR A 191 13.98 -1.78 -35.76
C THR A 191 14.16 -2.76 -36.92
N TRP A 192 15.20 -3.61 -36.85
CA TRP A 192 15.48 -4.54 -37.93
C TRP A 192 14.36 -5.57 -38.14
N LEU A 193 13.75 -6.11 -37.04
CA LEU A 193 12.62 -7.02 -37.16
C LEU A 193 11.39 -6.32 -37.75
N GLY A 194 11.12 -5.08 -37.32
CA GLY A 194 10.04 -4.26 -37.85
C GLY A 194 10.16 -3.99 -39.35
N ASP A 195 11.33 -3.57 -39.80
CA ASP A 195 11.62 -3.27 -41.22
C ASP A 195 11.46 -4.50 -42.12
N ASN A 196 11.71 -5.69 -41.58
CA ASN A 196 11.56 -6.95 -42.30
C ASN A 196 10.19 -7.63 -42.10
N GLY A 197 9.25 -6.97 -41.41
CA GLY A 197 7.90 -7.49 -41.17
C GLY A 197 7.85 -8.77 -40.30
N GLU A 198 8.89 -8.99 -39.50
CA GLU A 198 8.97 -10.14 -38.57
C GLU A 198 8.29 -9.82 -37.24
N LYS A 199 7.75 -10.85 -36.63
CA LYS A 199 7.11 -10.70 -35.31
C LYS A 199 8.17 -10.47 -34.21
N ILE A 200 8.00 -9.41 -33.47
CA ILE A 200 8.78 -9.11 -32.28
C ILE A 200 8.26 -9.99 -31.14
N VAL A 201 9.13 -10.82 -30.59
CA VAL A 201 8.83 -11.69 -29.45
C VAL A 201 9.92 -11.51 -28.41
N TYR A 202 9.51 -11.04 -27.22
CA TYR A 202 10.43 -10.86 -26.10
C TYR A 202 10.57 -12.19 -25.35
N ASN A 203 11.80 -12.57 -25.06
CA ASN A 203 12.14 -13.84 -24.42
C ASN A 203 12.38 -13.70 -22.92
N LYS A 204 12.69 -12.50 -22.45
CA LYS A 204 12.84 -12.15 -21.05
C LYS A 204 12.41 -10.71 -20.84
N LEU A 205 11.71 -10.47 -19.75
CA LEU A 205 11.32 -9.14 -19.34
C LEU A 205 11.46 -9.10 -17.82
N GLU A 206 12.22 -8.15 -17.33
CA GLU A 206 12.30 -7.81 -15.91
C GLU A 206 11.83 -6.36 -15.73
N MET A 207 11.13 -6.11 -14.64
CA MET A 207 10.57 -4.80 -14.35
C MET A 207 10.52 -4.53 -12.86
N GLU A 208 10.68 -3.28 -12.48
CA GLU A 208 10.36 -2.80 -11.14
C GLU A 208 8.96 -2.21 -11.15
N LEU A 209 8.17 -2.62 -10.17
CA LEU A 209 6.80 -2.13 -10.02
C LEU A 209 6.77 -0.89 -9.10
N GLN A 210 5.97 0.08 -9.49
CA GLN A 210 5.59 1.23 -8.67
C GLN A 210 4.14 1.08 -8.19
N ASP A 211 3.77 1.88 -7.19
CA ASP A 211 2.41 1.90 -6.61
C ASP A 211 1.90 0.53 -6.15
N LEU A 212 2.65 -0.07 -5.22
CA LEU A 212 2.33 -1.38 -4.65
C LEU A 212 0.98 -1.46 -3.92
N ARG A 213 0.27 -0.34 -3.76
CA ARG A 213 -1.09 -0.30 -3.20
C ARG A 213 -2.07 -1.09 -4.07
N HIS A 214 -1.87 -1.04 -5.39
CA HIS A 214 -2.71 -1.67 -6.40
C HIS A 214 -2.10 -2.93 -7.04
N LEU A 215 -1.13 -3.56 -6.36
CA LEU A 215 -0.45 -4.75 -6.86
C LEU A 215 -1.42 -5.88 -7.24
N ASP A 216 -2.51 -6.05 -6.50
CA ASP A 216 -3.51 -7.08 -6.79
C ASP A 216 -4.30 -6.74 -8.09
N THR A 217 -4.53 -5.46 -8.37
CA THR A 217 -5.14 -5.01 -9.63
C THR A 217 -4.21 -5.31 -10.80
N PHE A 218 -2.92 -4.95 -10.68
CA PHE A 218 -1.91 -5.29 -11.68
C PHE A 218 -1.88 -6.79 -11.99
N LYS A 219 -1.88 -7.65 -10.95
CA LYS A 219 -1.92 -9.11 -11.13
C LYS A 219 -3.14 -9.57 -11.92
N GLN A 220 -4.31 -8.99 -11.65
CA GLN A 220 -5.55 -9.32 -12.36
C GLN A 220 -5.52 -8.87 -13.83
N GLU A 221 -5.02 -7.67 -14.11
CA GLU A 221 -4.86 -7.14 -15.46
C GLU A 221 -3.89 -8.00 -16.29
N MET A 222 -2.75 -8.35 -15.72
CA MET A 222 -1.76 -9.20 -16.39
C MET A 222 -2.29 -10.61 -16.66
N LYS A 223 -3.06 -11.17 -15.73
CA LYS A 223 -3.75 -12.43 -15.95
C LYS A 223 -4.81 -12.34 -17.06
N ALA A 224 -5.56 -11.25 -17.12
CA ALA A 224 -6.51 -10.99 -18.20
C ALA A 224 -5.80 -10.81 -19.56
N ALA A 225 -4.60 -10.24 -19.57
CA ALA A 225 -3.74 -10.14 -20.75
C ALA A 225 -3.13 -11.50 -21.20
N GLY A 226 -3.39 -12.58 -20.47
CA GLY A 226 -2.97 -13.94 -20.84
C GLY A 226 -1.55 -14.32 -20.42
N LEU A 227 -0.94 -13.59 -19.48
CA LEU A 227 0.41 -13.85 -18.98
C LEU A 227 0.49 -15.00 -17.95
N ASP A 228 -0.61 -15.67 -17.70
CA ASP A 228 -0.71 -16.90 -16.87
C ASP A 228 -0.95 -18.15 -17.74
N LYS A 229 -1.04 -17.99 -19.06
CA LYS A 229 -1.43 -19.04 -19.99
C LYS A 229 -0.48 -19.08 -21.20
N GLY A 230 -0.13 -20.28 -21.63
CA GLY A 230 0.72 -20.46 -22.81
C GLY A 230 2.19 -20.66 -22.44
N SER A 231 3.10 -20.06 -23.20
CA SER A 231 4.55 -20.20 -23.04
C SER A 231 5.18 -19.21 -22.07
N SER A 232 4.41 -18.27 -21.52
CA SER A 232 4.91 -17.20 -20.67
C SER A 232 4.19 -17.14 -19.34
N GLN A 233 4.94 -16.93 -18.28
CA GLN A 233 4.44 -16.76 -16.92
C GLN A 233 5.00 -15.48 -16.29
N LEU A 234 4.11 -14.68 -15.73
CA LEU A 234 4.50 -13.53 -14.89
C LEU A 234 4.85 -14.02 -13.49
N VAL A 235 6.07 -13.80 -13.07
CA VAL A 235 6.57 -14.08 -11.73
C VAL A 235 6.79 -12.74 -11.01
N ILE A 236 6.11 -12.54 -9.89
CA ILE A 236 6.23 -11.33 -9.09
C ILE A 236 6.93 -11.70 -7.78
N HIS A 237 8.05 -11.05 -7.50
CA HIS A 237 8.85 -11.29 -6.30
C HIS A 237 8.34 -10.45 -5.12
N ASP A 238 7.06 -10.64 -4.75
CA ASP A 238 6.39 -9.87 -3.71
C ASP A 238 6.35 -10.56 -2.33
N ALA A 239 7.01 -11.70 -2.17
CA ALA A 239 6.93 -12.49 -0.94
C ALA A 239 7.36 -11.70 0.31
N LEU A 240 8.42 -10.89 0.21
CA LEU A 240 8.88 -10.03 1.31
C LEU A 240 7.85 -8.93 1.59
N PHE A 241 7.39 -8.24 0.56
CA PHE A 241 6.36 -7.20 0.67
C PHE A 241 5.08 -7.74 1.32
N GLN A 242 4.57 -8.89 0.85
CA GLN A 242 3.41 -9.56 1.41
C GLN A 242 3.60 -9.95 2.88
N ARG A 243 4.78 -10.43 3.26
CA ARG A 243 5.10 -10.80 4.64
C ARG A 243 5.06 -9.58 5.56
N VAL A 244 5.73 -8.49 5.18
CA VAL A 244 5.82 -7.26 5.97
C VAL A 244 4.45 -6.58 6.07
N THR A 245 3.75 -6.40 4.95
CA THR A 245 2.48 -5.67 4.92
C THR A 245 1.32 -6.46 5.54
N ARG A 246 1.38 -7.81 5.55
CA ARG A 246 0.34 -8.67 6.15
C ARG A 246 0.13 -8.34 7.62
N GLN A 247 1.19 -8.12 8.38
CA GLN A 247 1.11 -7.80 9.80
C GLN A 247 0.35 -6.47 10.02
N PHE A 248 0.71 -5.41 9.27
CA PHE A 248 0.02 -4.12 9.36
C PHE A 248 -1.44 -4.21 8.95
N ARG A 249 -1.75 -4.89 7.84
CA ARG A 249 -3.13 -5.10 7.37
C ARG A 249 -3.97 -5.87 8.39
N GLN A 250 -3.39 -6.90 9.02
CA GLN A 250 -4.07 -7.67 10.05
C GLN A 250 -4.33 -6.81 11.29
N GLN A 251 -3.35 -6.03 11.73
CA GLN A 251 -3.49 -5.14 12.89
C GLN A 251 -4.53 -4.05 12.64
N ILE A 252 -4.53 -3.41 11.47
CA ILE A 252 -5.55 -2.43 11.07
C ILE A 252 -6.94 -3.06 11.06
N ARG A 253 -7.08 -4.28 10.53
CA ARG A 253 -8.35 -5.01 10.50
C ARG A 253 -8.87 -5.30 11.92
N LEU A 254 -8.02 -5.80 12.80
CA LEU A 254 -8.37 -6.06 14.19
C LEU A 254 -8.80 -4.76 14.91
N MET A 255 -8.03 -3.69 14.76
CA MET A 255 -8.37 -2.40 15.34
C MET A 255 -9.70 -1.85 14.80
N ASN A 256 -9.94 -1.93 13.50
CA ASN A 256 -11.21 -1.49 12.91
C ASN A 256 -12.41 -2.33 13.38
N THR A 257 -12.21 -3.62 13.67
CA THR A 257 -13.27 -4.50 14.23
C THR A 257 -13.52 -4.20 15.70
N LEU A 258 -12.48 -3.85 16.46
CA LEU A 258 -12.61 -3.51 17.89
C LEU A 258 -13.19 -2.12 18.14
N LEU A 259 -13.00 -1.18 17.21
CA LEU A 259 -13.45 0.20 17.36
C LEU A 259 -14.94 0.34 17.68
N PRO A 260 -15.89 -0.29 16.96
CA PRO A 260 -17.32 -0.21 17.29
C PRO A 260 -17.63 -0.82 18.66
N VAL A 261 -16.93 -1.86 19.08
CA VAL A 261 -17.09 -2.45 20.42
C VAL A 261 -16.67 -1.45 21.50
N LEU A 262 -15.53 -0.78 21.33
CA LEU A 262 -15.05 0.24 22.24
C LEU A 262 -16.01 1.44 22.33
N LEU A 263 -16.61 1.84 21.20
CA LEU A 263 -17.63 2.89 21.17
C LEU A 263 -18.91 2.46 21.91
N ALA A 264 -19.34 1.22 21.77
CA ALA A 264 -20.47 0.69 22.51
C ALA A 264 -20.19 0.67 24.02
N ILE A 265 -18.99 0.27 24.44
CA ILE A 265 -18.54 0.33 25.83
C ILE A 265 -18.56 1.78 26.35
N THR A 266 -18.10 2.74 25.55
CA THR A 266 -18.12 4.18 25.89
C THR A 266 -19.54 4.67 26.12
N ALA A 267 -20.50 4.29 25.27
CA ALA A 267 -21.91 4.60 25.46
C ALA A 267 -22.48 3.94 26.72
N GLY A 268 -22.10 2.69 27.01
CA GLY A 268 -22.47 1.98 28.22
C GLY A 268 -21.94 2.65 29.51
N ILE A 269 -20.71 3.12 29.51
CA ILE A 269 -20.11 3.89 30.61
C ILE A 269 -20.87 5.21 30.76
N GLY A 270 -21.16 5.92 29.67
CA GLY A 270 -21.94 7.14 29.65
C GLY A 270 -23.34 6.93 30.27
N PHE A 271 -24.02 5.83 29.92
CA PHE A 271 -25.28 5.45 30.51
C PHE A 271 -25.13 5.18 32.02
N GLY A 272 -24.17 4.36 32.43
CA GLY A 272 -23.96 3.97 33.83
C GLY A 272 -23.68 5.15 34.74
N LEU A 273 -22.73 6.02 34.33
CA LEU A 273 -22.38 7.23 35.10
C LEU A 273 -23.53 8.21 35.19
N SER A 274 -24.22 8.47 34.07
CA SER A 274 -25.39 9.37 34.05
C SER A 274 -26.53 8.81 34.90
N PHE A 275 -26.77 7.49 34.86
CA PHE A 275 -27.77 6.81 35.66
C PHE A 275 -27.48 6.92 37.17
N LEU A 276 -26.26 6.65 37.61
CA LEU A 276 -25.83 6.77 39.01
C LEU A 276 -25.97 8.22 39.53
N LEU A 277 -25.55 9.20 38.73
CA LEU A 277 -25.69 10.61 39.05
C LEU A 277 -27.16 11.00 39.28
N LEU A 278 -28.04 10.56 38.37
CA LEU A 278 -29.45 10.89 38.40
C LEU A 278 -30.19 10.15 39.51
N GLN A 279 -29.76 8.94 39.91
CA GLN A 279 -30.32 8.23 41.04
C GLN A 279 -30.19 9.04 42.34
N GLY A 280 -29.03 9.68 42.59
CA GLY A 280 -28.82 10.53 43.76
C GLY A 280 -29.67 11.82 43.76
N ARG A 281 -30.22 12.19 42.59
CA ARG A 281 -30.95 13.45 42.40
C ARG A 281 -32.44 13.26 42.05
N LYS A 282 -32.98 12.05 42.33
CA LYS A 282 -34.42 11.77 42.10
C LYS A 282 -35.36 12.74 42.85
N LYS A 283 -34.96 13.18 44.05
CA LYS A 283 -35.73 14.15 44.84
C LYS A 283 -35.80 15.52 44.15
N GLU A 284 -34.69 15.99 43.56
CA GLU A 284 -34.67 17.27 42.81
C GLU A 284 -35.58 17.18 41.58
N ALA A 285 -35.57 16.05 40.86
CA ALA A 285 -36.45 15.82 39.72
C ALA A 285 -37.92 15.82 40.11
N ALA A 286 -38.26 15.24 41.28
CA ALA A 286 -39.62 15.22 41.84
C ALA A 286 -40.10 16.63 42.22
N VAL A 287 -39.24 17.45 42.85
CA VAL A 287 -39.53 18.85 43.21
C VAL A 287 -39.75 19.70 41.98
N LEU A 288 -38.91 19.58 40.94
CA LEU A 288 -39.08 20.31 39.69
C LEU A 288 -40.41 19.99 38.99
N ARG A 289 -40.85 18.71 39.08
CA ARG A 289 -42.15 18.28 38.55
C ARG A 289 -43.32 18.77 39.40
N SER A 290 -43.20 18.83 40.73
CA SER A 290 -44.25 19.39 41.59
C SER A 290 -44.42 20.91 41.40
N LEU A 291 -43.38 21.61 40.95
CA LEU A 291 -43.42 23.01 40.52
C LEU A 291 -44.02 23.24 39.10
N GLY A 292 -44.55 22.20 38.48
CA GLY A 292 -45.29 22.29 37.22
C GLY A 292 -44.41 22.09 35.95
N MET A 293 -43.13 21.76 36.08
CA MET A 293 -42.28 21.50 34.90
C MET A 293 -42.72 20.21 34.20
N ARG A 294 -42.83 20.30 32.87
CA ARG A 294 -43.11 19.15 32.00
C ARG A 294 -41.93 18.15 32.03
N ARG A 295 -42.24 16.85 31.89
CA ARG A 295 -41.23 15.78 31.88
C ARG A 295 -40.04 16.04 30.94
N GLY A 296 -40.31 16.54 29.72
CA GLY A 296 -39.27 16.88 28.76
C GLY A 296 -38.38 18.06 29.20
N GLN A 297 -38.91 19.03 29.92
CA GLN A 297 -38.15 20.17 30.43
C GLN A 297 -37.17 19.73 31.53
N VAL A 298 -37.62 18.86 32.46
CA VAL A 298 -36.75 18.28 33.48
C VAL A 298 -35.66 17.43 32.83
N ALA A 299 -36.01 16.58 31.85
CA ALA A 299 -35.06 15.79 31.13
C ALA A 299 -34.04 16.67 30.39
N GLY A 300 -34.49 17.76 29.77
CA GLY A 300 -33.63 18.74 29.11
C GLY A 300 -32.56 19.38 30.02
N VAL A 301 -32.97 19.77 31.24
CA VAL A 301 -32.05 20.33 32.25
C VAL A 301 -30.95 19.33 32.63
N PHE A 302 -31.31 18.07 32.91
CA PHE A 302 -30.32 17.03 33.21
C PHE A 302 -29.44 16.66 32.01
N LEU A 303 -29.99 16.68 30.81
CA LEU A 303 -29.24 16.42 29.58
C LEU A 303 -28.21 17.51 29.31
N THR A 304 -28.57 18.77 29.45
CA THR A 304 -27.63 19.92 29.29
C THR A 304 -26.53 19.88 30.33
N GLU A 305 -26.84 19.50 31.55
CA GLU A 305 -25.85 19.35 32.63
C GLU A 305 -24.89 18.18 32.34
N SER A 306 -25.40 17.05 31.90
CA SER A 306 -24.60 15.88 31.48
C SER A 306 -23.73 16.22 30.29
N ALA A 307 -24.28 16.93 29.30
CA ALA A 307 -23.54 17.38 28.11
C ALA A 307 -22.38 18.35 28.47
N ALA A 308 -22.61 19.26 29.38
CA ALA A 308 -21.57 20.20 29.83
C ALA A 308 -20.39 19.47 30.50
N ARG A 309 -20.68 18.45 31.35
CA ARG A 309 -19.63 17.62 31.97
C ARG A 309 -18.91 16.77 30.95
N ALA A 310 -19.65 16.13 30.02
CA ALA A 310 -19.07 15.33 28.95
C ALA A 310 -18.14 16.18 28.08
N LEU A 311 -18.59 17.38 27.69
CA LEU A 311 -17.79 18.30 26.88
C LEU A 311 -16.50 18.71 27.61
N ALA A 312 -16.59 19.09 28.89
CA ALA A 312 -15.41 19.40 29.70
C ALA A 312 -14.44 18.22 29.80
N GLY A 313 -14.96 16.99 30.01
CA GLY A 313 -14.15 15.77 30.08
C GLY A 313 -13.48 15.46 28.73
N VAL A 314 -14.18 15.63 27.59
CA VAL A 314 -13.63 15.42 26.25
C VAL A 314 -12.56 16.47 25.92
N VAL A 315 -12.76 17.73 26.29
CA VAL A 315 -11.76 18.79 26.11
C VAL A 315 -10.50 18.53 26.92
N LEU A 316 -10.65 18.15 28.20
CA LEU A 316 -9.51 17.80 29.05
C LEU A 316 -8.79 16.55 28.53
N GLY A 317 -9.55 15.49 28.19
CA GLY A 317 -9.00 14.26 27.63
C GLY A 317 -8.36 14.48 26.27
N GLY A 318 -8.93 15.35 25.43
CA GLY A 318 -8.36 15.74 24.13
C GLY A 318 -7.05 16.48 24.28
N ALA A 319 -6.98 17.43 25.22
CA ALA A 319 -5.73 18.15 25.52
C ALA A 319 -4.62 17.21 26.03
N LEU A 320 -4.96 16.28 26.90
CA LEU A 320 -4.02 15.25 27.38
C LEU A 320 -3.61 14.30 26.25
N ALA A 321 -4.54 13.84 25.42
CA ALA A 321 -4.25 12.99 24.27
C ALA A 321 -3.32 13.72 23.28
N TRP A 322 -3.57 14.99 23.01
CA TRP A 322 -2.71 15.80 22.15
C TRP A 322 -1.28 15.94 22.71
N ALA A 323 -1.17 16.16 24.03
CA ALA A 323 0.12 16.26 24.69
C ALA A 323 0.92 14.95 24.68
N ILE A 324 0.24 13.80 24.78
CA ILE A 324 0.87 12.47 24.82
C ILE A 324 1.20 11.93 23.42
N LEU A 325 0.26 12.07 22.47
CA LEU A 325 0.35 11.47 21.14
C LEU A 325 1.05 12.38 20.12
N GLY A 326 1.14 13.67 20.39
CA GLY A 326 1.62 14.67 19.44
C GLY A 326 0.61 15.00 18.34
N ALA A 327 0.92 16.03 17.56
CA ALA A 327 0.02 16.54 16.50
C ALA A 327 -0.24 15.55 15.36
N THR A 328 0.71 14.66 15.08
CA THR A 328 0.66 13.72 13.94
C THR A 328 -0.30 12.55 14.14
N ALA A 329 -0.47 12.09 15.37
CA ALA A 329 -1.34 10.96 15.71
C ALA A 329 -2.72 11.38 16.25
N PHE A 330 -2.90 12.67 16.55
CA PHE A 330 -4.13 13.22 17.09
C PHE A 330 -5.17 13.47 16.00
N GLN A 331 -6.33 12.82 16.10
CA GLN A 331 -7.43 12.98 15.16
C GLN A 331 -8.66 13.58 15.85
N PRO A 332 -9.00 14.86 15.62
CA PRO A 332 -10.09 15.54 16.31
C PRO A 332 -11.48 14.94 16.04
N GLY A 333 -11.67 14.28 14.90
CA GLY A 333 -12.94 13.61 14.58
C GLY A 333 -13.38 12.55 15.59
N TYR A 334 -12.45 11.89 16.25
CA TYR A 334 -12.77 10.89 17.29
C TYR A 334 -13.23 11.53 18.59
N LEU A 335 -12.85 12.79 18.89
CA LEU A 335 -13.37 13.51 20.05
C LEU A 335 -14.88 13.74 19.93
N ALA A 336 -15.33 14.14 18.74
CA ALA A 336 -16.75 14.30 18.46
C ALA A 336 -17.50 12.97 18.59
N LEU A 337 -16.89 11.87 18.09
CA LEU A 337 -17.49 10.53 18.17
C LEU A 337 -17.64 10.06 19.64
N VAL A 338 -16.61 10.25 20.46
CA VAL A 338 -16.65 9.95 21.92
C VAL A 338 -17.76 10.76 22.60
N LEU A 339 -17.84 12.06 22.32
CA LEU A 339 -18.86 12.93 22.86
C LEU A 339 -20.27 12.45 22.48
N VAL A 340 -20.50 12.14 21.22
CA VAL A 340 -21.81 11.63 20.74
C VAL A 340 -22.16 10.32 21.43
N CYS A 341 -21.24 9.34 21.49
CA CYS A 341 -21.50 8.06 22.16
C CYS A 341 -21.82 8.23 23.65
N PHE A 342 -21.07 9.09 24.35
CA PHE A 342 -21.33 9.38 25.76
C PHE A 342 -22.69 10.06 25.97
N LEU A 343 -23.06 11.02 25.12
CA LEU A 343 -24.34 11.71 25.16
C LEU A 343 -25.50 10.78 24.86
N LEU A 344 -25.38 9.87 23.93
CA LEU A 344 -26.39 8.86 23.63
C LEU A 344 -26.65 7.95 24.85
N GLY A 345 -25.59 7.48 25.51
CA GLY A 345 -25.70 6.73 26.76
C GLY A 345 -26.35 7.54 27.84
N GLY A 346 -25.92 8.80 28.02
CA GLY A 346 -26.51 9.74 29.00
C GLY A 346 -27.98 10.04 28.74
N ALA A 347 -28.37 10.25 27.48
CA ALA A 347 -29.77 10.48 27.10
C ALA A 347 -30.67 9.30 27.41
N ALA A 348 -30.18 8.08 27.15
CA ALA A 348 -30.91 6.84 27.52
C ALA A 348 -31.11 6.73 29.04
N ALA A 349 -30.13 7.11 29.84
CA ALA A 349 -30.24 7.11 31.32
C ALA A 349 -31.26 8.18 31.81
N VAL A 350 -31.18 9.39 31.26
CA VAL A 350 -32.12 10.47 31.57
C VAL A 350 -33.55 10.07 31.24
N TRP A 351 -33.77 9.51 30.05
CA TRP A 351 -35.10 9.05 29.63
C TRP A 351 -35.68 7.98 30.57
N LYS A 352 -34.86 6.98 30.93
CA LYS A 352 -35.28 5.91 31.88
C LYS A 352 -35.70 6.49 33.24
N ILE A 353 -34.94 7.44 33.80
CA ILE A 353 -35.19 7.99 35.10
C ILE A 353 -36.35 9.01 35.09
N SER A 354 -36.46 9.85 34.05
CA SER A 354 -37.56 10.81 33.91
C SER A 354 -38.92 10.14 33.76
N GLY A 355 -38.94 8.83 33.48
CA GLY A 355 -40.15 7.96 33.38
C GLY A 355 -40.72 7.52 34.69
N ILE A 356 -40.02 7.62 35.79
CA ILE A 356 -40.48 7.12 37.10
C ILE A 356 -41.60 8.00 37.64
N ASN A 357 -42.69 7.36 38.13
CA ASN A 357 -43.83 8.06 38.71
C ASN A 357 -43.45 8.79 39.99
N VAL A 358 -43.82 10.08 40.11
CA VAL A 358 -43.51 10.97 41.25
C VAL A 358 -44.17 10.42 42.53
N PHE A 359 -45.36 9.80 42.44
CA PHE A 359 -46.05 9.16 43.58
C PHE A 359 -45.20 8.08 44.24
N THR A 360 -44.55 7.21 43.50
CA THR A 360 -43.72 6.11 44.01
C THR A 360 -42.50 6.59 44.78
N ILE A 361 -42.02 7.81 44.50
CA ILE A 361 -40.83 8.41 45.18
C ILE A 361 -41.24 9.07 46.51
N LEU A 362 -42.45 9.63 46.56
CA LEU A 362 -42.95 10.32 47.75
C LEU A 362 -43.53 9.35 48.79
N THR A 363 -44.08 8.20 48.38
CA THR A 363 -44.65 7.16 49.27
C THR A 363 -43.63 6.13 49.74
N ALA A 364 -42.43 6.06 49.20
CA ALA A 364 -41.35 5.15 49.63
C ALA A 364 -40.61 5.61 50.92
N ARG A 365 -41.27 6.38 51.77
CA ARG A 365 -40.72 6.93 53.01
C ARG A 365 -41.57 6.62 54.23
N GLU A 366 -42.11 5.42 54.28
CA GLU A 366 -42.55 4.79 55.52
C GLU A 366 -41.87 3.47 55.72
#